data_88123290e624e91d8dd8f75d07f788c8
#
_entry.id   88123290e624e91d8dd8f75d07f788c8
#
_cell.length_a   1.000
_cell.length_b   1.000
_cell.length_c   1.000
_cell.angle_alpha   90.00
_cell.angle_beta   90.00
_cell.angle_gamma   90.00
#
_symmetry.space_group_name_H-M   'P 1'
#
loop_
_entity.id
_entity.type
_entity.pdbx_description
1 polymer ?
#
loop_
_entity_poly.entity_id
_entity_poly.type
_entity_poly.pdbx_seq_one_letter_code
_entity_poly.pdbx_strand_id
1 'polypeptide(L)' 'MQDAEIVNEIHKLVEQEHNLERSHEGLELSADEQGRLRRIEETLDQCWDLLRQRRARRAAGQDPDSAEVRPKDIVEGYRQ' A
#
# COMPACT_ATOMS: atom_id res chain seq x y z
N MET A 1 -13.09 -1.62 7.36
CA MET A 1 -11.70 -1.85 7.77
C MET A 1 -11.24 -0.73 8.67
N GLN A 2 -10.73 -1.05 9.84
CA GLN A 2 -10.29 -0.05 10.81
C GLN A 2 -8.87 0.43 10.48
N ASP A 3 -8.51 1.62 10.95
CA ASP A 3 -7.17 2.17 10.72
C ASP A 3 -6.06 1.23 11.18
N ALA A 4 -6.23 0.60 12.36
CA ALA A 4 -5.25 -0.33 12.89
C ALA A 4 -5.02 -1.53 11.99
N GLU A 5 -6.09 -2.04 11.35
CA GLU A 5 -5.98 -3.15 10.40
C GLU A 5 -5.21 -2.72 9.15
N ILE A 6 -5.46 -1.51 8.66
CA ILE A 6 -4.76 -0.97 7.49
C ILE A 6 -3.27 -0.79 7.81
N VAL A 7 -2.95 -0.24 8.98
CA VAL A 7 -1.56 -0.05 9.43
C VAL A 7 -0.86 -1.40 9.58
N ASN A 8 -1.53 -2.41 10.12
CA ASN A 8 -0.96 -3.76 10.24
C ASN A 8 -0.67 -4.37 8.86
N GLU A 9 -1.56 -4.15 7.91
CA GLU A 9 -1.36 -4.62 6.53
C GLU A 9 -0.16 -3.94 5.89
N ILE A 10 -0.02 -2.64 6.10
CA ILE A 10 1.14 -1.86 5.63
C ILE A 10 2.44 -2.44 6.21
N HIS A 11 2.46 -2.73 7.51
CA HIS A 11 3.65 -3.31 8.16
C HIS A 11 4.02 -4.66 7.56
N LYS A 12 3.05 -5.53 7.28
CA LYS A 12 3.30 -6.82 6.65
C LYS A 12 3.89 -6.67 5.26
N LEU A 13 3.34 -5.74 4.48
CA LEU A 13 3.80 -5.49 3.11
C LEU A 13 5.21 -4.91 3.09
N VAL A 14 5.50 -3.98 3.99
CA VAL A 14 6.85 -3.39 4.13
C VAL A 14 7.86 -4.47 4.51
N GLU A 15 7.48 -5.38 5.41
CA GLU A 15 8.34 -6.49 5.80
C GLU A 15 8.61 -7.44 4.64
N GLN A 16 7.59 -7.75 3.85
CA GLN A 16 7.74 -8.56 2.64
C GLN A 16 8.66 -7.89 1.62
N GLU A 17 8.52 -6.58 1.44
CA GLU A 17 9.37 -5.80 0.56
C GLU A 17 10.84 -5.88 1.00
N HIS A 18 11.09 -5.66 2.29
CA HIS A 18 12.44 -5.74 2.86
C HIS A 18 13.04 -7.13 2.71
N ASN A 19 12.27 -8.18 2.97
CA ASN A 19 12.74 -9.56 2.87
C ASN A 19 13.12 -9.90 1.43
N LEU A 20 12.31 -9.46 0.46
CA LEU A 20 12.59 -9.70 -0.95
C LEU A 20 13.85 -8.97 -1.40
N GLU A 21 14.03 -7.72 -1.01
CA GLU A 21 15.22 -6.94 -1.35
C GLU A 21 16.47 -7.49 -0.69
N ARG A 22 16.36 -7.87 0.58
CA ARG A 22 17.50 -8.37 1.36
C ARG A 22 18.00 -9.72 0.85
N SER A 23 17.09 -10.62 0.44
CA SER A 23 17.48 -11.94 -0.04
C SER A 23 18.26 -11.88 -1.35
N HIS A 24 18.24 -10.73 -2.03
CA HIS A 24 18.92 -10.54 -3.30
C HIS A 24 19.99 -9.46 -3.24
N GLU A 25 20.49 -9.16 -2.04
CA GLU A 25 21.52 -8.13 -1.85
C GLU A 25 22.73 -8.44 -2.73
N GLY A 26 23.08 -7.47 -3.60
CA GLY A 26 24.18 -7.61 -4.55
C GLY A 26 23.83 -8.39 -5.81
N LEU A 27 22.60 -8.89 -5.94
CA LEU A 27 22.15 -9.64 -7.12
C LEU A 27 20.92 -8.97 -7.72
N GLU A 28 20.74 -9.15 -9.03
CA GLU A 28 19.54 -8.66 -9.70
C GLU A 28 18.34 -9.55 -9.37
N LEU A 29 17.19 -8.91 -9.18
CA LEU A 29 15.93 -9.64 -9.02
C LEU A 29 15.52 -10.28 -10.34
N SER A 30 14.99 -11.50 -10.27
CA SER A 30 14.39 -12.15 -11.44
C SER A 30 13.14 -11.38 -11.89
N ALA A 31 12.66 -11.67 -13.10
CA ALA A 31 11.44 -11.04 -13.62
C ALA A 31 10.24 -11.31 -12.71
N ASP A 32 10.11 -12.54 -12.17
CA ASP A 32 9.03 -12.90 -11.25
C ASP A 32 9.13 -12.13 -9.93
N GLU A 33 10.34 -11.97 -9.43
CA GLU A 33 10.58 -11.22 -8.18
C GLU A 33 10.33 -9.73 -8.35
N GLN A 34 10.71 -9.17 -9.50
CA GLN A 34 10.40 -7.78 -9.83
C GLN A 34 8.89 -7.55 -9.91
N GLY A 35 8.17 -8.51 -10.51
CA GLY A 35 6.71 -8.46 -10.59
C GLY A 35 6.07 -8.54 -9.21
N ARG A 36 6.61 -9.37 -8.32
CA ARG A 36 6.12 -9.48 -6.94
C ARG A 36 6.35 -8.18 -6.17
N LEU A 37 7.54 -7.60 -6.30
CA LEU A 37 7.88 -6.34 -5.66
C LEU A 37 6.94 -5.22 -6.12
N ARG A 38 6.67 -5.15 -7.41
CA ARG A 38 5.75 -4.17 -7.97
C ARG A 38 4.34 -4.31 -7.40
N ARG A 39 3.84 -5.55 -7.26
CA ARG A 39 2.52 -5.80 -6.67
C ARG A 39 2.46 -5.36 -5.20
N ILE A 40 3.53 -5.60 -4.46
CA ILE A 40 3.62 -5.15 -3.06
C ILE A 40 3.54 -3.62 -3.00
N GLU A 41 4.30 -2.93 -3.85
CA GLU A 41 4.31 -1.47 -3.89
C GLU A 41 2.94 -0.90 -4.27
N GLU A 42 2.27 -1.49 -5.25
CA GLU A 42 0.92 -1.08 -5.66
C GLU A 42 -0.08 -1.24 -4.52
N THR A 43 -0.02 -2.36 -3.82
CA THR A 43 -0.90 -2.62 -2.67
C THR A 43 -0.61 -1.66 -1.52
N LEU A 44 0.66 -1.35 -1.27
CA LEU A 44 1.05 -0.36 -0.28
C LEU A 44 0.44 1.01 -0.59
N ASP A 45 0.51 1.43 -1.85
CA ASP A 45 -0.06 2.69 -2.27
C ASP A 45 -1.57 2.74 -2.05
N GLN A 46 -2.26 1.64 -2.34
CA GLN A 46 -3.70 1.52 -2.10
C GLN A 46 -4.03 1.59 -0.61
N CYS A 47 -3.21 0.99 0.24
CA CYS A 47 -3.38 1.05 1.70
C CYS A 47 -3.20 2.48 2.22
N TRP A 48 -2.16 3.17 1.77
CA TRP A 48 -1.92 4.56 2.17
C TRP A 48 -3.05 5.48 1.67
N ASP A 49 -3.52 5.26 0.45
CA ASP A 49 -4.63 6.01 -0.09
C ASP A 49 -5.90 5.83 0.75
N LEU A 50 -6.22 4.59 1.10
CA LEU A 50 -7.39 4.29 1.93
C LEU A 50 -7.29 5.00 3.29
N LEU A 51 -6.11 4.97 3.89
CA LEU A 51 -5.87 5.61 5.17
C LEU A 51 -6.08 7.13 5.07
N ARG A 52 -5.59 7.76 4.00
CA ARG A 52 -5.82 9.18 3.75
C ARG A 52 -7.29 9.51 3.56
N GLN A 53 -8.02 8.67 2.81
CA GLN A 53 -9.47 8.84 2.64
C GLN A 53 -10.19 8.82 3.98
N ARG A 54 -9.86 7.85 4.83
CA ARG A 54 -10.48 7.71 6.15
C ARG A 54 -10.23 8.94 7.01
N ARG A 55 -9.01 9.45 6.99
CA ARG A 55 -8.64 10.67 7.74
C ARG A 55 -9.40 11.90 7.22
N ALA A 56 -9.49 12.03 5.91
CA ALA A 56 -10.21 13.14 5.28
C ALA A 56 -11.69 13.11 5.64
N ARG A 57 -12.31 11.94 5.65
CA ARG A 57 -13.72 11.79 6.01
C ARG A 57 -13.95 12.16 7.48
N ARG A 58 -13.08 11.72 8.39
CA ARG A 58 -13.17 12.09 9.80
C ARG A 58 -13.07 13.61 9.99
N ALA A 59 -12.13 14.24 9.30
CA ALA A 59 -11.95 15.70 9.38
C ALA A 59 -13.17 16.46 8.84
N ALA A 60 -13.89 15.89 7.88
CA ALA A 60 -15.10 16.48 7.30
C ALA A 60 -16.38 16.10 8.07
N GLY A 61 -16.27 15.35 9.16
CA GLY A 61 -17.43 14.88 9.93
C GLY A 61 -18.18 13.73 9.25
N GLN A 62 -17.56 13.08 8.29
CA GLN A 62 -18.15 11.95 7.56
C GLN A 62 -17.68 10.63 8.17
N ASP A 63 -18.39 9.54 7.83
CA ASP A 63 -18.05 8.20 8.29
C ASP A 63 -16.78 7.69 7.59
N PRO A 64 -15.68 7.44 8.32
CA PRO A 64 -14.47 6.90 7.71
C PRO A 64 -14.68 5.51 7.09
N ASP A 65 -15.64 4.72 7.60
CA ASP A 65 -15.91 3.39 7.10
C ASP A 65 -16.55 3.40 5.70
N SER A 66 -17.00 4.55 5.22
CA SER A 66 -17.50 4.69 3.85
C SER A 66 -16.37 4.83 2.82
N ALA A 67 -15.12 4.97 3.25
CA ALA A 67 -13.98 4.98 2.34
C ALA A 67 -13.73 3.59 1.77
N GLU A 68 -13.35 3.54 0.50
CA GLU A 68 -13.14 2.27 -0.21
C GLU A 68 -11.76 2.26 -0.88
N VAL A 69 -11.22 1.05 -1.06
CA VAL A 69 -10.00 0.86 -1.82
C VAL A 69 -10.24 1.30 -3.26
N ARG A 70 -9.39 2.21 -3.75
CA ARG A 70 -9.47 2.69 -5.13
C ARG A 70 -8.51 1.91 -6.02
N PRO A 71 -8.80 1.80 -7.33
CA PRO A 71 -7.91 1.12 -8.26
C PRO A 71 -6.51 1.75 -8.25
N LYS A 72 -5.49 0.92 -8.48
CA LYS A 72 -4.09 1.34 -8.41
C LYS A 72 -3.76 2.49 -9.37
N ASP A 73 -4.32 2.51 -10.56
CA ASP A 73 -4.07 3.55 -11.56
C ASP A 73 -4.60 4.92 -11.10
N ILE A 74 -5.73 4.95 -10.36
CA ILE A 74 -6.23 6.17 -9.72
C ILE A 74 -5.27 6.63 -8.63
N VAL A 75 -4.82 5.70 -7.78
CA VAL A 75 -3.92 5.98 -6.66
C VAL A 75 -2.56 6.48 -7.17
N GLU A 76 -2.00 5.82 -8.18
CA GLU A 76 -0.71 6.18 -8.76
C GLU A 76 -0.73 7.56 -9.41
N GLY A 77 -1.90 7.99 -9.90
CA GLY A 77 -2.06 9.32 -10.49
C GLY A 77 -1.75 10.46 -9.51
N TYR A 78 -1.84 10.21 -8.21
CA TYR A 78 -1.54 11.22 -7.19
C TYR A 78 -0.04 11.44 -6.97
N ARG A 79 0.79 10.60 -7.53
CA ARG A 79 2.25 10.69 -7.36
C ARG A 79 2.92 11.69 -8.28
N GLN A 80 2.19 12.21 -9.22
CA GLN A 80 2.74 13.11 -10.22
C GLN A 80 2.67 14.56 -9.79
#